data_8cb9e02428170e501bb7a14914c93ec3
#
_entry.id   8cb9e02428170e501bb7a14914c93ec3
#
_cell.length_a   1.000
_cell.length_b   1.000
_cell.length_c   1.000
_cell.angle_alpha   90.00
_cell.angle_beta   90.00
_cell.angle_gamma   90.00
#
_symmetry.space_group_name_H-M   'P 1'
#
loop_
_entity.id
_entity.type
_entity.pdbx_description
1 polymer ?
#
loop_
_entity_poly.entity_id
_entity_poly.type
_entity_poly.pdbx_seq_one_letter_code
_entity_poly.pdbx_strand_id
1 'polypeptide(L)'
;MSAHVNTAAHTIWLMTAPTPYLHLPGTARDALTFYGDVFGCAVQLHTFAEFNRTDGPADAIAHGYLLQGPVALFAADVTGDEPPLSCQGMMLSLLGTATPSALRTWFSRLSEGGRIVDDLRTRPWGASDGQVIDRFGLHWLIGFEGDEKD
;
A
#
# COMPACT_ATOMS: atom_id res chain seq x y z
N MET A 1 8.53 -11.47 34.70
CA MET A 1 9.02 -10.58 33.61
C MET A 1 8.01 -10.54 32.50
N SER A 2 7.18 -9.54 32.51
CA SER A 2 6.25 -9.32 31.40
C SER A 2 7.03 -8.58 30.32
N ALA A 3 7.51 -9.29 29.32
CA ALA A 3 7.97 -8.64 28.11
C ALA A 3 6.73 -8.06 27.43
N HIS A 4 6.55 -6.76 27.51
CA HIS A 4 5.59 -6.08 26.66
C HIS A 4 6.11 -6.15 25.23
N VAL A 5 5.83 -7.28 24.59
CA VAL A 5 6.05 -7.39 23.16
C VAL A 5 5.15 -6.35 22.53
N ASN A 6 5.74 -5.42 21.81
CA ASN A 6 4.99 -4.47 21.01
C ASN A 6 4.11 -5.29 20.05
N THR A 7 2.83 -5.38 20.36
CA THR A 7 1.89 -6.26 19.66
C THR A 7 1.83 -5.94 18.16
N ALA A 8 1.96 -4.66 17.81
CA ALA A 8 1.95 -4.23 16.41
C ALA A 8 3.20 -4.71 15.65
N ALA A 9 4.39 -4.52 16.24
CA ALA A 9 5.64 -4.99 15.62
C ALA A 9 5.66 -6.52 15.53
N HIS A 10 5.18 -7.21 16.58
CA HIS A 10 5.10 -8.66 16.60
C HIS A 10 4.14 -9.19 15.53
N THR A 11 2.98 -8.56 15.36
CA THR A 11 2.00 -8.93 14.32
C THR A 11 2.60 -8.79 12.92
N ILE A 12 3.38 -7.72 12.65
CA ILE A 12 4.01 -7.49 11.35
C ILE A 12 5.03 -8.60 11.04
N TRP A 13 5.87 -8.97 12.02
CA TRP A 13 6.90 -10.00 11.83
C TRP A 13 6.33 -11.43 11.76
N LEU A 14 5.08 -11.63 12.21
CA LEU A 14 4.39 -12.91 12.15
C LEU A 14 3.57 -13.10 10.87
N MET A 15 3.65 -12.19 9.92
CA MET A 15 3.01 -12.35 8.62
C MET A 15 3.59 -13.55 7.89
N THR A 16 2.69 -14.43 7.39
CA THR A 16 3.07 -15.64 6.67
C THR A 16 3.25 -15.43 5.18
N ALA A 17 2.87 -14.26 4.67
CA ALA A 17 2.98 -13.90 3.26
C ALA A 17 4.04 -12.82 3.08
N PRO A 18 4.71 -12.79 1.92
CA PRO A 18 5.59 -11.67 1.59
C PRO A 18 4.84 -10.35 1.62
N THR A 19 5.48 -9.32 2.17
CA THR A 19 4.92 -7.97 2.20
C THR A 19 5.67 -7.11 1.18
N PRO A 20 4.96 -6.42 0.28
CA PRO A 20 5.61 -5.49 -0.64
C PRO A 20 6.34 -4.40 0.12
N TYR A 21 7.56 -4.12 -0.31
CA TYR A 21 8.40 -3.07 0.23
C TYR A 21 8.68 -2.05 -0.88
N LEU A 22 8.14 -0.86 -0.73
CA LEU A 22 8.24 0.18 -1.75
C LEU A 22 9.44 1.07 -1.46
N HIS A 23 10.35 1.19 -2.43
CA HIS A 23 11.40 2.20 -2.40
C HIS A 23 10.96 3.41 -3.19
N LEU A 24 10.82 4.55 -2.54
CA LEU A 24 10.20 5.74 -3.12
C LEU A 24 11.16 6.92 -3.15
N PRO A 25 11.03 7.83 -4.13
CA PRO A 25 11.94 8.95 -4.31
C PRO A 25 11.55 10.15 -3.42
N GLY A 26 11.70 9.99 -2.09
CA GLY A 26 11.36 11.02 -1.12
C GLY A 26 9.87 11.12 -0.78
N THR A 27 9.06 10.18 -1.24
CA THR A 27 7.59 10.23 -1.11
C THR A 27 7.02 9.16 -0.19
N ALA A 28 7.86 8.46 0.59
CA ALA A 28 7.40 7.35 1.43
C ALA A 28 6.39 7.80 2.49
N ARG A 29 6.61 8.95 3.13
CA ARG A 29 5.65 9.52 4.10
C ARG A 29 4.31 9.80 3.46
N ASP A 30 4.30 10.49 2.33
CA ASP A 30 3.07 10.86 1.61
C ASP A 30 2.34 9.61 1.11
N ALA A 31 3.08 8.64 0.58
CA ALA A 31 2.50 7.39 0.08
C ALA A 31 1.82 6.60 1.20
N LEU A 32 2.50 6.37 2.30
CA LEU A 32 1.92 5.61 3.42
C LEU A 32 0.75 6.35 4.07
N THR A 33 0.81 7.67 4.17
CA THR A 33 -0.31 8.48 4.65
C THR A 33 -1.52 8.32 3.73
N PHE A 34 -1.30 8.38 2.42
CA PHE A 34 -2.34 8.17 1.42
C PHE A 34 -2.97 6.77 1.55
N TYR A 35 -2.14 5.72 1.62
CA TYR A 35 -2.65 4.34 1.76
C TYR A 35 -3.36 4.14 3.11
N GLY A 36 -2.86 4.73 4.17
CA GLY A 36 -3.54 4.70 5.48
C GLY A 36 -4.94 5.31 5.41
N ASP A 37 -5.08 6.42 4.71
CA ASP A 37 -6.38 7.06 4.50
C ASP A 37 -7.30 6.21 3.63
N VAL A 38 -6.77 5.63 2.56
CA VAL A 38 -7.56 4.76 1.66
C VAL A 38 -8.10 3.54 2.40
N PHE A 39 -7.24 2.85 3.15
CA PHE A 39 -7.55 1.57 3.78
C PHE A 39 -8.05 1.72 5.22
N GLY A 40 -8.09 2.94 5.76
CA GLY A 40 -8.62 3.19 7.09
C GLY A 40 -7.73 2.67 8.22
N CYS A 41 -6.41 2.74 8.06
CA CYS A 41 -5.47 2.26 9.08
C CYS A 41 -4.42 3.32 9.42
N ALA A 42 -3.80 3.17 10.58
CA ALA A 42 -2.73 4.03 11.04
C ALA A 42 -1.42 3.72 10.32
N VAL A 43 -0.49 4.66 10.37
CA VAL A 43 0.82 4.57 9.72
C VAL A 43 1.90 4.71 10.81
N GLN A 44 2.92 3.85 10.74
CA GLN A 44 4.12 3.99 11.54
C GLN A 44 5.26 4.44 10.65
N LEU A 45 5.98 5.48 11.07
CA LEU A 45 7.09 6.06 10.32
C LEU A 45 8.34 6.15 11.22
N HIS A 46 9.48 5.72 10.67
CA HIS A 46 10.79 5.86 11.30
C HIS A 46 11.70 6.65 10.35
N THR A 47 12.23 7.76 10.83
CA THR A 47 13.05 8.66 10.03
C THR A 47 14.50 8.22 9.97
N PHE A 48 15.26 8.80 9.03
CA PHE A 48 16.71 8.63 8.96
C PHE A 48 17.37 9.08 10.26
N ALA A 49 16.91 10.19 10.83
CA ALA A 49 17.46 10.70 12.10
C ALA A 49 17.29 9.70 13.24
N GLU A 50 16.16 9.02 13.33
CA GLU A 50 15.92 7.97 14.35
C GLU A 50 16.93 6.83 14.29
N PHE A 51 17.43 6.52 13.10
CA PHE A 51 18.41 5.45 12.86
C PHE A 51 19.84 5.96 12.73
N ASN A 52 20.09 7.22 13.10
CA ASN A 52 21.40 7.87 12.99
C ASN A 52 21.98 7.81 11.58
N ARG A 53 21.13 7.84 10.57
CA ARG A 53 21.54 7.84 9.17
C ARG A 53 21.81 9.26 8.71
N THR A 54 22.94 9.43 8.00
CA THR A 54 23.40 10.71 7.46
C THR A 54 23.50 10.71 5.92
N ASP A 55 23.04 9.64 5.30
CA ASP A 55 23.09 9.43 3.84
C ASP A 55 21.86 10.01 3.10
N GLY A 56 21.12 10.89 3.76
CA GLY A 56 19.98 11.59 3.19
C GLY A 56 19.39 12.58 4.19
N PRO A 57 18.25 13.23 3.84
CA PRO A 57 17.60 14.18 4.73
C PRO A 57 17.20 13.53 6.07
N ALA A 58 17.33 14.28 7.16
CA ALA A 58 17.03 13.76 8.50
C ALA A 58 15.58 13.28 8.64
N ASP A 59 14.65 13.90 7.94
CA ASP A 59 13.22 13.59 7.96
C ASP A 59 12.78 12.59 6.90
N ALA A 60 13.70 12.11 6.04
CA ALA A 60 13.41 11.03 5.11
C ALA A 60 13.03 9.76 5.88
N ILE A 61 12.25 8.90 5.24
CA ILE A 61 11.74 7.69 5.87
C ILE A 61 12.71 6.53 5.63
N ALA A 62 13.30 6.03 6.71
CA ALA A 62 14.16 4.85 6.69
C ALA A 62 13.34 3.56 6.67
N HIS A 63 12.18 3.55 7.32
CA HIS A 63 11.24 2.43 7.34
C HIS A 63 9.88 2.92 7.79
N GLY A 64 8.85 2.58 7.04
CA GLY A 64 7.47 2.87 7.41
C GLY A 64 6.54 1.75 6.99
N TYR A 65 5.38 1.68 7.61
CA TYR A 65 4.40 0.63 7.33
C TYR A 65 2.99 1.00 7.77
N LEU A 66 2.02 0.29 7.18
CA LEU A 66 0.63 0.37 7.59
C LEU A 66 0.40 -0.54 8.81
N LEU A 67 -0.32 -0.03 9.82
CA LEU A 67 -0.62 -0.74 11.07
C LEU A 67 -1.96 -1.43 10.97
N GLN A 68 -1.95 -2.77 11.07
CA GLN A 68 -3.14 -3.61 11.28
C GLN A 68 -4.31 -3.29 10.34
N GLY A 69 -4.00 -2.96 9.11
CA GLY A 69 -5.02 -2.68 8.10
C GLY A 69 -5.34 -3.89 7.23
N PRO A 70 -6.29 -3.72 6.31
CA PRO A 70 -6.64 -4.78 5.34
C PRO A 70 -5.55 -5.02 4.30
N VAL A 71 -4.56 -4.13 4.20
CA VAL A 71 -3.44 -4.21 3.27
C VAL A 71 -2.14 -4.02 4.04
N ALA A 72 -1.17 -4.88 3.77
CA ALA A 72 0.17 -4.78 4.34
C ALA A 72 1.12 -4.15 3.32
N LEU A 73 1.79 -3.07 3.70
CA LEU A 73 2.79 -2.38 2.88
C LEU A 73 3.90 -1.85 3.78
N PHE A 74 5.14 -2.02 3.32
CA PHE A 74 6.30 -1.32 3.84
C PHE A 74 6.76 -0.28 2.82
N ALA A 75 7.39 0.77 3.27
CA ALA A 75 8.00 1.77 2.39
C ALA A 75 9.20 2.44 3.04
N ALA A 76 10.13 2.87 2.21
CA ALA A 76 11.26 3.70 2.61
C ALA A 76 11.63 4.62 1.45
N ASP A 77 12.33 5.71 1.78
CA ASP A 77 12.88 6.60 0.77
C ASP A 77 14.22 6.06 0.27
N VAL A 78 14.42 6.11 -1.04
CA VAL A 78 15.70 5.73 -1.65
C VAL A 78 16.78 6.75 -1.33
N THR A 79 18.04 6.32 -1.39
CA THR A 79 19.20 7.18 -1.21
C THR A 79 20.15 7.03 -2.38
N GLY A 80 20.88 8.12 -2.69
CA GLY A 80 21.89 8.13 -3.74
C GLY A 80 21.32 7.69 -5.09
N ASP A 81 21.98 6.71 -5.69
CA ASP A 81 21.60 6.17 -7.01
C ASP A 81 20.67 4.96 -6.95
N GLU A 82 20.10 4.67 -5.79
CA GLU A 82 19.15 3.56 -5.68
C GLU A 82 17.94 3.78 -6.60
N PRO A 83 17.54 2.78 -7.41
CA PRO A 83 16.37 2.93 -8.26
C PRO A 83 15.08 2.94 -7.42
N PRO A 84 14.22 3.95 -7.64
CA PRO A 84 12.91 3.95 -6.99
C PRO A 84 11.97 2.95 -7.65
N LEU A 85 10.79 2.79 -7.05
CA LEU A 85 9.73 1.92 -7.55
C LEU A 85 9.48 2.16 -9.04
N SER A 86 9.50 1.07 -9.80
CA SER A 86 9.02 1.00 -11.18
C SER A 86 8.17 -0.26 -11.29
N CYS A 87 6.85 -0.08 -11.43
CA CYS A 87 5.90 -1.19 -11.40
C CYS A 87 5.40 -1.48 -12.81
N GLN A 88 6.01 -2.49 -13.44
CA GLN A 88 5.62 -2.97 -14.77
C GLN A 88 5.50 -4.49 -14.75
N GLY A 89 4.36 -5.01 -15.24
CA GLY A 89 4.12 -6.44 -15.29
C GLY A 89 3.80 -7.09 -13.96
N MET A 90 3.58 -6.30 -12.91
CA MET A 90 3.15 -6.77 -11.61
C MET A 90 2.02 -5.90 -11.08
N MET A 91 1.05 -6.52 -10.41
CA MET A 91 -0.03 -5.81 -9.75
C MET A 91 -0.19 -6.33 -8.33
N LEU A 92 -0.60 -5.47 -7.42
CA LEU A 92 -1.14 -5.90 -6.13
C LEU A 92 -2.62 -6.17 -6.29
N SER A 93 -3.03 -7.36 -5.91
CA SER A 93 -4.40 -7.85 -6.13
C SER A 93 -5.23 -7.73 -4.87
N LEU A 94 -6.37 -7.05 -4.98
CA LEU A 94 -7.41 -6.98 -3.96
C LEU A 94 -8.68 -7.63 -4.53
N LEU A 95 -8.57 -8.92 -4.88
CA LEU A 95 -9.67 -9.70 -5.44
C LEU A 95 -10.43 -10.42 -4.32
N GLY A 96 -11.64 -9.93 -4.01
CA GLY A 96 -12.48 -10.51 -2.98
C GLY A 96 -11.96 -10.38 -1.54
N THR A 97 -11.05 -9.44 -1.30
CA THR A 97 -10.42 -9.25 0.01
C THR A 97 -11.26 -8.44 0.99
N ALA A 98 -12.36 -7.88 0.53
CA ALA A 98 -13.30 -7.08 1.32
C ALA A 98 -14.68 -7.11 0.64
N THR A 99 -15.65 -6.39 1.21
CA THR A 99 -16.98 -6.28 0.60
C THR A 99 -16.89 -5.54 -0.76
N PRO A 100 -17.80 -5.81 -1.69
CA PRO A 100 -17.86 -5.05 -2.95
C PRO A 100 -17.89 -3.54 -2.73
N SER A 101 -18.62 -3.07 -1.75
CA SER A 101 -18.69 -1.64 -1.40
C SER A 101 -17.33 -1.07 -1.00
N ALA A 102 -16.59 -1.77 -0.12
CA ALA A 102 -15.25 -1.36 0.29
C ALA A 102 -14.27 -1.36 -0.88
N LEU A 103 -14.27 -2.43 -1.68
CA LEU A 103 -13.37 -2.55 -2.84
C LEU A 103 -13.64 -1.44 -3.86
N ARG A 104 -14.88 -1.08 -4.07
CA ARG A 104 -15.27 0.01 -4.97
C ARG A 104 -14.79 1.36 -4.43
N THR A 105 -14.92 1.60 -3.14
CA THR A 105 -14.41 2.82 -2.49
C THR A 105 -12.88 2.89 -2.64
N TRP A 106 -12.16 1.80 -2.39
CA TRP A 106 -10.71 1.77 -2.54
C TRP A 106 -10.28 2.02 -3.97
N PHE A 107 -10.98 1.43 -4.95
CA PHE A 107 -10.71 1.68 -6.37
C PHE A 107 -10.80 3.17 -6.69
N SER A 108 -11.89 3.81 -6.28
CA SER A 108 -12.10 5.24 -6.50
C SER A 108 -11.01 6.08 -5.85
N ARG A 109 -10.69 5.81 -4.59
CA ARG A 109 -9.71 6.60 -3.83
C ARG A 109 -8.28 6.38 -4.32
N LEU A 110 -7.91 5.16 -4.66
CA LEU A 110 -6.59 4.86 -5.24
C LEU A 110 -6.40 5.55 -6.59
N SER A 111 -7.47 5.79 -7.34
CA SER A 111 -7.39 6.46 -8.64
C SER A 111 -7.15 7.97 -8.53
N GLU A 112 -7.36 8.56 -7.37
CA GLU A 112 -7.17 10.00 -7.16
C GLU A 112 -5.71 10.40 -7.35
N GLY A 113 -5.44 11.28 -8.31
CA GLY A 113 -4.09 11.71 -8.67
C GLY A 113 -3.28 10.67 -9.45
N GLY A 114 -3.83 9.50 -9.68
CA GLY A 114 -3.27 8.45 -10.53
C GLY A 114 -4.05 8.34 -11.84
N ARG A 115 -4.13 7.12 -12.39
CA ARG A 115 -4.94 6.87 -13.57
C ARG A 115 -5.63 5.52 -13.53
N ILE A 116 -6.84 5.48 -14.05
CA ILE A 116 -7.57 4.23 -14.26
C ILE A 116 -7.05 3.60 -15.56
N VAL A 117 -6.51 2.39 -15.44
CA VAL A 117 -6.05 1.60 -16.59
C VAL A 117 -7.22 0.88 -17.24
N ASP A 118 -8.11 0.33 -16.41
CA ASP A 118 -9.32 -0.36 -16.84
C ASP A 118 -10.39 -0.13 -15.78
N ASP A 119 -11.54 0.39 -16.19
CA ASP A 119 -12.61 0.73 -15.24
C ASP A 119 -13.13 -0.51 -14.51
N LEU A 120 -13.47 -0.33 -13.24
CA LEU A 120 -14.14 -1.35 -12.44
C LEU A 120 -15.53 -1.60 -13.01
N ARG A 121 -15.73 -2.75 -13.60
CA ARG A 121 -16.98 -3.11 -14.28
C ARG A 121 -17.22 -4.62 -14.23
N THR A 122 -18.48 -4.98 -14.36
CA THR A 122 -18.86 -6.40 -14.49
C THR A 122 -18.42 -6.95 -15.83
N ARG A 123 -17.76 -8.09 -15.81
CA ARG A 123 -17.26 -8.77 -17.00
C ARG A 123 -18.28 -9.78 -17.52
N PRO A 124 -18.14 -10.23 -18.79
CA PRO A 124 -19.06 -11.22 -19.36
C PRO A 124 -19.14 -12.54 -18.57
N TRP A 125 -18.09 -12.88 -17.83
CA TRP A 125 -18.05 -14.10 -17.00
C TRP A 125 -18.64 -13.92 -15.61
N GLY A 126 -19.19 -12.72 -15.28
CA GLY A 126 -19.96 -12.49 -14.08
C GLY A 126 -19.23 -11.84 -12.91
N ALA A 127 -17.89 -11.79 -12.92
CA ALA A 127 -17.12 -11.07 -11.91
C ALA A 127 -16.94 -9.61 -12.29
N SER A 128 -16.64 -8.76 -11.32
CA SER A 128 -16.30 -7.35 -11.54
C SER A 128 -14.85 -7.13 -11.18
N ASP A 129 -14.11 -6.41 -12.02
CA ASP A 129 -12.74 -6.01 -11.75
C ASP A 129 -12.34 -4.75 -12.50
N GLY A 130 -11.24 -4.16 -12.08
CA GLY A 130 -10.64 -3.00 -12.71
C GLY A 130 -9.20 -2.82 -12.27
N GLN A 131 -8.49 -1.92 -12.93
CA GLN A 131 -7.08 -1.67 -12.69
C GLN A 131 -6.79 -0.17 -12.54
N VAL A 132 -5.95 0.15 -11.58
CA VAL A 132 -5.52 1.51 -11.29
C VAL A 132 -4.00 1.53 -11.13
N ILE A 133 -3.35 2.57 -11.66
CA ILE A 133 -2.00 2.94 -11.23
C ILE A 133 -2.15 4.17 -10.37
N ASP A 134 -1.77 4.06 -9.09
CA ASP A 134 -1.94 5.17 -8.15
C ASP A 134 -0.91 6.29 -8.39
N ARG A 135 -1.08 7.40 -7.67
CA ARG A 135 -0.21 8.58 -7.83
C ARG A 135 1.26 8.32 -7.50
N PHE A 136 1.56 7.23 -6.82
CA PHE A 136 2.93 6.83 -6.47
C PHE A 136 3.51 5.78 -7.41
N GLY A 137 2.74 5.35 -8.41
CA GLY A 137 3.16 4.42 -9.45
C GLY A 137 2.89 2.95 -9.14
N LEU A 138 2.18 2.63 -8.07
CA LEU A 138 1.84 1.25 -7.73
C LEU A 138 0.59 0.82 -8.49
N HIS A 139 0.64 -0.38 -9.07
CA HIS A 139 -0.42 -0.92 -9.92
C HIS A 139 -1.31 -1.87 -9.11
N TRP A 140 -2.60 -1.61 -9.09
CA TRP A 140 -3.61 -2.35 -8.35
C TRP A 140 -4.61 -3.03 -9.28
N LEU A 141 -4.92 -4.29 -8.97
CA LEU A 141 -6.04 -5.01 -9.57
C LEU A 141 -7.09 -5.21 -8.48
N ILE A 142 -8.28 -4.69 -8.68
CA ILE A 142 -9.34 -4.68 -7.67
C ILE A 142 -10.59 -5.30 -8.24
N GLY A 143 -11.21 -6.20 -7.50
CA GLY A 143 -12.42 -6.83 -7.97
C GLY A 143 -13.08 -7.76 -6.95
N PHE A 144 -14.22 -8.26 -7.35
CA PHE A 144 -15.06 -9.14 -6.54
C PHE A 144 -15.93 -10.02 -7.44
N GLU A 145 -16.42 -11.12 -6.89
CA GLU A 145 -17.35 -11.97 -7.59
C GLU A 145 -18.71 -11.30 -7.71
N GLY A 146 -19.36 -11.48 -8.85
CA GLY A 146 -20.67 -10.92 -9.11
C GLY A 146 -20.64 -9.49 -9.64
N ASP A 147 -21.82 -8.92 -9.69
CA ASP A 147 -22.03 -7.53 -10.10
C ASP A 147 -22.05 -6.58 -8.90
N GLU A 148 -22.51 -5.36 -9.11
CA GLU A 148 -22.46 -4.27 -8.15
C GLU A 148 -23.36 -4.42 -6.92
N LYS A 149 -24.11 -5.50 -6.80
CA LYS A 149 -25.01 -5.69 -5.67
C LYS A 149 -24.32 -6.50 -4.58
N ASP A 150 -24.26 -5.92 -3.41
CA ASP A 150 -23.83 -6.61 -2.20
C ASP A 150 -24.84 -7.73 -1.83
#